data_07d948143d5fa6ffa95835d79e8a59d7
#
_entry.id   07d948143d5fa6ffa95835d79e8a59d7
#
_cell.length_a   1.000
_cell.length_b   1.000
_cell.length_c   1.000
_cell.angle_alpha   90.00
_cell.angle_beta   90.00
_cell.angle_gamma   90.00
#
_symmetry.space_group_name_H-M   'P 1'
#
loop_
_entity.id
_entity.type
_entity.pdbx_description
1 polymer ?
#
loop_
_entity_poly.entity_id
_entity_poly.type
_entity_poly.pdbx_seq_one_letter_code
_entity_poly.pdbx_strand_id
1 'polypeptide(L)'
;MKKTTTVLAALFLSCCGIQAQGGKSASMTFQRPRLVVGIVIDQMRWDYLYRYQQRYTEGGFKRLLTEGYSCENTRLPYIPSVTAIGHTCIYTGSVPTIHGIAGNNFYKDGKKAYCTDDSSVRPVGTTAKSAQMSPCNLWVTTIGDEMKLATNGRSKVVGVSLKDRASILPAGQN
;
A
#
# COMPACT_ATOMS: atom_id res chain seq x y z
N MET A 1 -63.20 -21.39 -54.36
CA MET A 1 -61.79 -21.07 -54.67
C MET A 1 -61.40 -19.76 -54.08
N LYS A 2 -60.71 -19.77 -52.95
CA LYS A 2 -60.29 -18.55 -52.20
C LYS A 2 -58.81 -18.32 -52.48
N LYS A 3 -58.51 -17.15 -53.07
CA LYS A 3 -57.15 -16.73 -53.37
C LYS A 3 -56.57 -16.04 -52.11
N THR A 4 -55.57 -16.61 -51.52
CA THR A 4 -54.81 -16.05 -50.40
C THR A 4 -53.72 -15.16 -51.00
N THR A 5 -53.79 -13.87 -50.69
CA THR A 5 -52.81 -12.86 -51.08
C THR A 5 -51.77 -12.79 -49.96
N THR A 6 -50.53 -13.19 -50.26
CA THR A 6 -49.40 -13.09 -49.33
C THR A 6 -48.80 -11.67 -49.45
N VAL A 7 -48.89 -10.89 -48.38
CA VAL A 7 -48.23 -9.57 -48.28
C VAL A 7 -46.83 -9.77 -47.70
N LEU A 8 -45.84 -9.50 -48.54
CA LEU A 8 -44.43 -9.53 -48.15
C LEU A 8 -44.06 -8.18 -47.54
N ALA A 9 -43.93 -8.13 -46.21
CA ALA A 9 -43.45 -6.95 -45.49
C ALA A 9 -41.92 -6.92 -45.56
N ALA A 10 -41.37 -6.00 -46.36
CA ALA A 10 -39.93 -5.71 -46.38
C ALA A 10 -39.60 -4.79 -45.19
N LEU A 11 -38.91 -5.37 -44.20
CA LEU A 11 -38.29 -4.59 -43.10
C LEU A 11 -37.03 -3.93 -43.61
N PHE A 12 -37.07 -2.61 -43.82
CA PHE A 12 -35.87 -1.81 -43.99
C PHE A 12 -35.17 -1.67 -42.65
N LEU A 13 -34.09 -2.43 -42.41
CA LEU A 13 -33.11 -2.16 -41.35
C LEU A 13 -32.31 -0.92 -41.74
N SER A 14 -32.68 0.21 -41.18
CA SER A 14 -31.85 1.42 -41.19
C SER A 14 -30.66 1.20 -40.24
N CYS A 15 -29.51 0.82 -40.77
CA CYS A 15 -28.26 0.82 -40.06
C CYS A 15 -27.86 2.29 -39.80
N CYS A 16 -28.25 2.85 -38.66
CA CYS A 16 -27.62 4.06 -38.13
C CYS A 16 -26.17 3.69 -37.79
N GLY A 17 -25.26 4.01 -38.68
CA GLY A 17 -23.83 3.95 -38.44
C GLY A 17 -23.47 4.92 -37.29
N ILE A 18 -23.32 4.39 -36.10
CA ILE A 18 -22.69 5.12 -34.99
C ILE A 18 -21.21 5.26 -35.37
N GLN A 19 -20.86 6.37 -36.00
CA GLN A 19 -19.46 6.76 -36.11
C GLN A 19 -18.98 7.07 -34.67
N ALA A 20 -18.29 6.11 -34.09
CA ALA A 20 -17.50 6.37 -32.90
C ALA A 20 -16.46 7.43 -33.28
N GLN A 21 -16.71 8.67 -32.89
CA GLN A 21 -15.69 9.69 -32.94
C GLN A 21 -14.55 9.18 -32.05
N GLY A 22 -13.47 8.77 -32.68
CA GLY A 22 -12.23 8.40 -32.03
C GLY A 22 -11.67 9.64 -31.32
N GLY A 23 -12.21 9.92 -30.13
CA GLY A 23 -11.57 10.84 -29.20
C GLY A 23 -10.17 10.31 -29.01
N LYS A 24 -9.16 11.08 -29.42
CA LYS A 24 -7.77 10.83 -29.06
C LYS A 24 -7.77 10.73 -27.54
N SER A 25 -7.76 9.52 -27.02
CA SER A 25 -7.44 9.27 -25.63
C SER A 25 -6.05 9.85 -25.45
N ALA A 26 -5.96 11.03 -24.86
CA ALA A 26 -4.70 11.56 -24.39
C ALA A 26 -4.23 10.54 -23.35
N SER A 27 -3.36 9.63 -23.75
CA SER A 27 -2.67 8.76 -22.81
C SER A 27 -1.87 9.71 -21.92
N MET A 28 -2.40 9.98 -20.74
CA MET A 28 -1.62 10.63 -19.69
C MET A 28 -0.51 9.65 -19.36
N THR A 29 0.64 9.86 -19.97
CA THR A 29 1.86 9.14 -19.62
C THR A 29 2.26 9.65 -18.25
N PHE A 30 1.74 8.99 -17.20
CA PHE A 30 2.21 9.24 -15.85
C PHE A 30 3.70 8.87 -15.82
N GLN A 31 4.55 9.89 -15.74
CA GLN A 31 5.96 9.63 -15.50
C GLN A 31 6.08 8.89 -14.17
N ARG A 32 6.63 7.70 -14.21
CA ARG A 32 6.86 6.91 -13.00
C ARG A 32 7.82 7.66 -12.08
N PRO A 33 7.52 7.82 -10.79
CA PRO A 33 8.43 8.48 -9.87
C PRO A 33 9.76 7.73 -9.82
N ARG A 34 10.86 8.46 -9.80
CA ARG A 34 12.21 7.87 -9.67
C ARG A 34 12.55 7.52 -8.22
N LEU A 35 11.91 8.20 -7.28
CA LEU A 35 12.07 8.01 -5.84
C LEU A 35 10.71 8.16 -5.17
N VAL A 36 10.36 7.22 -4.30
CA VAL A 36 9.22 7.29 -3.39
C VAL A 36 9.77 7.23 -1.97
N VAL A 37 9.41 8.20 -1.15
CA VAL A 37 9.81 8.26 0.27
C VAL A 37 8.57 8.13 1.12
N GLY A 38 8.46 7.03 1.86
CA GLY A 38 7.41 6.81 2.85
C GLY A 38 7.94 7.21 4.24
N ILE A 39 7.27 8.15 4.91
CA ILE A 39 7.62 8.57 6.27
C ILE A 39 6.47 8.25 7.20
N VAL A 40 6.72 7.40 8.19
CA VAL A 40 5.76 7.07 9.25
C VAL A 40 6.30 7.56 10.58
N ILE A 41 5.53 8.40 11.25
CA ILE A 41 5.89 8.95 12.56
C ILE A 41 5.03 8.24 13.60
N ASP A 42 5.63 7.25 14.24
CA ASP A 42 4.98 6.44 15.28
C ASP A 42 4.55 7.32 16.47
N GLN A 43 3.35 7.08 17.01
CA GLN A 43 2.77 7.79 18.16
C GLN A 43 2.52 9.29 17.94
N MET A 44 2.63 9.80 16.73
CA MET A 44 2.29 11.19 16.41
C MET A 44 0.77 11.36 16.37
N ARG A 45 0.26 12.23 17.24
CA ARG A 45 -1.16 12.61 17.21
C ARG A 45 -1.43 13.57 16.05
N TRP A 46 -2.58 13.39 15.41
CA TRP A 46 -3.03 14.23 14.31
C TRP A 46 -3.06 15.73 14.66
N ASP A 47 -3.54 16.06 15.85
CA ASP A 47 -3.65 17.46 16.31
C ASP A 47 -2.28 18.18 16.46
N TYR A 48 -1.17 17.45 16.50
CA TYR A 48 0.16 18.07 16.55
C TYR A 48 0.47 18.87 15.28
N LEU A 49 -0.07 18.48 14.14
CA LEU A 49 0.09 19.23 12.89
C LEU A 49 -0.45 20.66 13.00
N TYR A 50 -1.55 20.86 13.73
CA TYR A 50 -2.21 22.15 13.92
C TYR A 50 -1.77 22.84 15.20
N ARG A 51 -1.67 22.11 16.31
CA ARG A 51 -1.28 22.64 17.62
C ARG A 51 0.09 23.31 17.59
N TYR A 52 1.04 22.78 16.82
CA TYR A 52 2.40 23.28 16.74
C TYR A 52 2.71 23.98 15.44
N GLN A 53 1.72 24.33 14.64
CA GLN A 53 1.90 24.93 13.32
C GLN A 53 2.82 26.17 13.32
N GLN A 54 2.71 27.01 14.34
CA GLN A 54 3.56 28.20 14.49
C GLN A 54 5.04 27.90 14.74
N ARG A 55 5.35 26.67 15.17
CA ARG A 55 6.72 26.23 15.46
C ARG A 55 7.38 25.52 14.28
N TYR A 56 6.60 25.17 13.26
CA TYR A 56 7.14 24.51 12.07
C TYR A 56 7.76 25.57 11.14
N THR A 57 8.88 25.20 10.54
CA THR A 57 9.50 25.96 9.46
C THR A 57 8.69 25.85 8.16
N GLU A 58 8.97 26.68 7.17
CA GLU A 58 8.23 26.70 5.90
C GLU A 58 8.37 25.40 5.08
N GLY A 59 9.42 24.63 5.31
CA GLY A 59 9.56 23.27 4.79
C GLY A 59 8.79 22.23 5.62
N GLY A 60 9.02 20.95 5.37
CA GLY A 60 8.47 19.86 6.16
C GLY A 60 6.93 19.86 6.24
N PHE A 61 6.38 19.88 7.44
CA PHE A 61 4.92 19.76 7.65
C PHE A 61 4.12 20.90 7.02
N LYS A 62 4.58 22.14 7.10
CA LYS A 62 3.87 23.26 6.46
C LYS A 62 3.77 23.04 4.96
N ARG A 63 4.87 22.71 4.31
CA ARG A 63 4.90 22.45 2.88
C ARG A 63 3.98 21.27 2.50
N LEU A 64 4.01 20.16 3.27
CA LEU A 64 3.16 19.00 3.01
C LEU A 64 1.67 19.34 3.15
N LEU A 65 1.30 20.19 4.12
CA LEU A 65 -0.08 20.62 4.33
C LEU A 65 -0.57 21.62 3.27
N THR A 66 0.31 22.46 2.72
CA THR A 66 -0.07 23.52 1.76
C THR A 66 0.05 23.10 0.30
N GLU A 67 1.04 22.27 -0.04
CA GLU A 67 1.30 21.84 -1.41
C GLU A 67 0.90 20.37 -1.66
N GLY A 68 0.67 19.60 -0.59
CA GLY A 68 0.32 18.19 -0.65
C GLY A 68 -1.18 17.93 -0.54
N TYR A 69 -1.52 16.65 -0.41
CA TYR A 69 -2.89 16.19 -0.15
C TYR A 69 -3.00 15.65 1.27
N SER A 70 -3.99 16.13 2.04
CA SER A 70 -4.27 15.68 3.42
C SER A 70 -5.54 14.84 3.48
N CYS A 71 -5.45 13.65 4.07
CA CYS A 71 -6.58 12.77 4.33
C CYS A 71 -7.13 13.05 5.74
N GLU A 72 -7.99 14.05 5.87
CA GLU A 72 -8.46 14.59 7.16
C GLU A 72 -9.34 13.61 7.96
N ASN A 73 -10.00 12.66 7.33
CA ASN A 73 -10.95 11.75 7.97
C ASN A 73 -10.54 10.27 7.87
N THR A 74 -9.24 10.02 7.96
CA THR A 74 -8.72 8.65 7.93
C THR A 74 -8.97 7.96 9.28
N ARG A 75 -9.56 6.78 9.26
CA ARG A 75 -9.83 5.94 10.43
C ARG A 75 -9.19 4.58 10.29
N LEU A 76 -8.63 4.08 11.39
CA LEU A 76 -8.07 2.72 11.45
C LEU A 76 -9.20 1.73 11.78
N PRO A 77 -9.47 0.72 10.93
CA PRO A 77 -10.55 -0.25 11.15
C PRO A 77 -10.11 -1.44 12.04
N TYR A 78 -9.06 -1.28 12.84
CA TYR A 78 -8.47 -2.34 13.67
C TYR A 78 -7.96 -1.83 15.01
N ILE A 79 -7.88 -2.71 15.99
CA ILE A 79 -7.27 -2.53 17.31
C ILE A 79 -6.55 -3.82 17.72
N PRO A 80 -5.45 -3.72 18.51
CA PRO A 80 -4.75 -2.51 18.93
C PRO A 80 -3.91 -1.90 17.79
N SER A 81 -3.67 -0.59 17.83
CA SER A 81 -2.83 0.13 16.86
C SER A 81 -1.37 0.22 17.32
N VAL A 82 -0.77 -0.91 17.68
CA VAL A 82 0.65 -0.97 18.06
C VAL A 82 1.57 -0.89 16.84
N THR A 83 2.85 -0.58 17.06
CA THR A 83 3.83 -0.29 15.99
C THR A 83 3.81 -1.31 14.84
N ALA A 84 3.95 -2.61 15.15
CA ALA A 84 4.01 -3.64 14.10
C ALA A 84 2.76 -3.65 13.22
N ILE A 85 1.58 -3.62 13.84
CA ILE A 85 0.30 -3.62 13.11
C ILE A 85 0.17 -2.36 12.25
N GLY A 86 0.36 -1.18 12.85
CA GLY A 86 0.15 0.09 12.15
C GLY A 86 1.05 0.26 10.94
N HIS A 87 2.35 0.00 11.09
CA HIS A 87 3.30 0.08 9.99
C HIS A 87 2.98 -0.95 8.90
N THR A 88 2.65 -2.18 9.27
CA THR A 88 2.27 -3.22 8.31
C THR A 88 1.01 -2.83 7.54
N CYS A 89 -0.04 -2.36 8.22
CA CYS A 89 -1.28 -1.94 7.56
C CYS A 89 -1.04 -0.84 6.52
N ILE A 90 -0.20 0.16 6.83
CA ILE A 90 0.11 1.26 5.91
C ILE A 90 0.79 0.75 4.64
N TYR A 91 1.77 -0.13 4.77
CA TYR A 91 2.58 -0.57 3.64
C TYR A 91 2.01 -1.78 2.88
N THR A 92 1.03 -2.49 3.45
CA THR A 92 0.31 -3.58 2.78
C THR A 92 -1.06 -3.18 2.27
N GLY A 93 -1.62 -2.06 2.73
CA GLY A 93 -2.99 -1.67 2.45
C GLY A 93 -4.03 -2.65 3.02
N SER A 94 -3.67 -3.47 3.99
CA SER A 94 -4.52 -4.52 4.54
C SER A 94 -4.63 -4.46 6.07
N VAL A 95 -5.35 -5.39 6.67
CA VAL A 95 -5.61 -5.46 8.12
C VAL A 95 -4.98 -6.71 8.74
N PRO A 96 -4.84 -6.80 10.09
CA PRO A 96 -4.15 -7.89 10.77
C PRO A 96 -4.59 -9.31 10.37
N THR A 97 -5.87 -9.51 10.14
CA THR A 97 -6.43 -10.81 9.71
C THR A 97 -5.99 -11.23 8.32
N ILE A 98 -5.52 -10.30 7.51
CA ILE A 98 -5.06 -10.55 6.14
C ILE A 98 -3.52 -10.64 6.12
N HIS A 99 -2.83 -9.66 6.73
CA HIS A 99 -1.37 -9.63 6.67
C HIS A 99 -0.67 -10.47 7.75
N GLY A 100 -1.39 -11.05 8.72
CA GLY A 100 -0.85 -11.99 9.70
C GLY A 100 -0.16 -11.38 10.92
N ILE A 101 0.11 -10.08 10.94
CA ILE A 101 0.78 -9.41 12.07
C ILE A 101 -0.27 -8.94 13.07
N ALA A 102 -0.48 -9.74 14.12
CA ALA A 102 -1.51 -9.49 15.14
C ALA A 102 -1.03 -8.60 16.31
N GLY A 103 0.26 -8.28 16.38
CA GLY A 103 0.84 -7.44 17.44
C GLY A 103 2.34 -7.32 17.32
N ASN A 104 2.97 -6.59 18.25
CA ASN A 104 4.44 -6.65 18.38
C ASN A 104 4.87 -8.04 18.85
N ASN A 105 4.04 -8.66 19.70
CA ASN A 105 4.15 -10.03 20.11
C ASN A 105 2.78 -10.69 19.97
N PHE A 106 2.74 -11.94 19.56
CA PHE A 106 1.53 -12.75 19.44
C PHE A 106 1.85 -14.22 19.68
N TYR A 107 0.83 -15.07 19.67
CA TYR A 107 1.01 -16.51 19.76
C TYR A 107 0.90 -17.14 18.37
N LYS A 108 1.89 -17.94 18.01
CA LYS A 108 1.92 -18.75 16.80
C LYS A 108 2.17 -20.21 17.21
N ASP A 109 1.27 -21.10 16.82
CA ASP A 109 1.34 -22.53 17.16
C ASP A 109 1.51 -22.78 18.68
N GLY A 110 0.78 -22.01 19.50
CA GLY A 110 0.83 -22.10 20.96
C GLY A 110 2.07 -21.51 21.61
N LYS A 111 3.01 -20.95 20.86
CA LYS A 111 4.24 -20.32 21.35
C LYS A 111 4.21 -18.82 21.18
N LYS A 112 4.77 -18.09 22.14
CA LYS A 112 4.95 -16.64 22.02
C LYS A 112 6.00 -16.35 20.94
N ALA A 113 5.63 -15.52 19.97
CA ALA A 113 6.49 -15.05 18.89
C ALA A 113 6.57 -13.52 18.90
N TYR A 114 7.73 -12.98 18.59
CA TYR A 114 7.88 -11.59 18.26
C TYR A 114 7.68 -11.42 16.74
N CYS A 115 7.10 -10.32 16.32
CA CYS A 115 6.59 -10.16 14.95
C CYS A 115 7.64 -10.30 13.84
N THR A 116 8.91 -10.05 14.14
CA THR A 116 10.02 -10.14 13.19
C THR A 116 11.07 -11.19 13.55
N ASP A 117 10.93 -11.92 14.68
CA ASP A 117 11.90 -12.96 15.04
C ASP A 117 12.01 -14.02 13.96
N ASP A 118 13.25 -14.29 13.53
CA ASP A 118 13.57 -15.31 12.54
C ASP A 118 14.98 -15.86 12.75
N SER A 119 15.06 -17.02 13.40
CA SER A 119 16.33 -17.69 13.66
C SER A 119 17.01 -18.28 12.42
N SER A 120 16.32 -18.32 11.28
CA SER A 120 16.85 -18.87 10.03
C SER A 120 17.74 -17.87 9.27
N VAL A 121 17.61 -16.58 9.57
CA VAL A 121 18.36 -15.51 8.89
C VAL A 121 19.64 -15.15 9.63
N ARG A 122 20.60 -14.59 8.89
CA ARG A 122 21.85 -14.06 9.44
C ARG A 122 21.93 -12.57 9.19
N PRO A 123 22.05 -11.74 10.25
CA PRO A 123 22.22 -10.32 10.09
C PRO A 123 23.60 -9.99 9.50
N VAL A 124 23.69 -8.87 8.77
CA VAL A 124 24.95 -8.35 8.24
C VAL A 124 25.60 -7.42 9.28
N GLY A 125 26.89 -7.59 9.51
CA GLY A 125 27.65 -6.72 10.42
C GLY A 125 27.56 -7.05 11.90
N THR A 126 26.85 -8.12 12.29
CA THR A 126 26.75 -8.59 13.69
C THR A 126 26.47 -10.09 13.77
N THR A 127 26.83 -10.68 14.88
CA THR A 127 26.52 -12.08 15.21
C THR A 127 25.45 -12.19 16.30
N ALA A 128 24.89 -11.07 16.75
CA ALA A 128 23.91 -11.03 17.81
C ALA A 128 22.61 -11.74 17.40
N LYS A 129 22.14 -12.69 18.21
CA LYS A 129 20.87 -13.37 17.99
C LYS A 129 19.67 -12.42 17.95
N SER A 130 19.72 -11.33 18.70
CA SER A 130 18.69 -10.28 18.72
C SER A 130 18.57 -9.51 17.40
N ALA A 131 19.49 -9.71 16.45
CA ALA A 131 19.44 -9.14 15.12
C ALA A 131 18.96 -10.12 14.05
N GLN A 132 18.60 -11.36 14.44
CA GLN A 132 18.00 -12.35 13.54
C GLN A 132 16.52 -12.04 13.35
N MET A 133 16.25 -11.11 12.45
CA MET A 133 14.93 -10.54 12.20
C MET A 133 14.61 -10.54 10.71
N SER A 134 13.38 -10.93 10.35
CA SER A 134 12.88 -10.89 8.98
C SER A 134 11.37 -10.66 8.94
N PRO A 135 10.77 -10.42 7.78
CA PRO A 135 9.32 -10.34 7.64
C PRO A 135 8.64 -11.72 7.51
N CYS A 136 9.24 -12.81 8.02
CA CYS A 136 8.76 -14.20 7.86
C CYS A 136 7.32 -14.45 8.34
N ASN A 137 6.80 -13.60 9.22
CA ASN A 137 5.42 -13.68 9.70
C ASN A 137 4.42 -12.86 8.88
N LEU A 138 4.89 -12.14 7.88
CA LEU A 138 4.04 -11.38 6.96
C LEU A 138 3.48 -12.30 5.87
N TRP A 139 2.15 -12.30 5.69
CA TRP A 139 1.46 -13.21 4.77
C TRP A 139 1.15 -12.61 3.41
N VAL A 140 1.37 -11.31 3.25
CA VAL A 140 1.05 -10.56 2.04
C VAL A 140 2.24 -9.72 1.60
N THR A 141 2.20 -9.26 0.38
CA THR A 141 3.19 -8.33 -0.17
C THR A 141 2.99 -6.91 0.36
N THR A 142 4.06 -6.15 0.39
CA THR A 142 4.05 -4.72 0.65
C THR A 142 4.10 -3.93 -0.66
N ILE A 143 3.87 -2.63 -0.59
CA ILE A 143 4.10 -1.75 -1.76
C ILE A 143 5.55 -1.84 -2.28
N GLY A 144 6.51 -2.12 -1.41
CA GLY A 144 7.90 -2.36 -1.78
C GLY A 144 8.08 -3.62 -2.63
N ASP A 145 7.44 -4.70 -2.22
CA ASP A 145 7.41 -5.97 -2.97
C ASP A 145 6.75 -5.77 -4.34
N GLU A 146 5.58 -5.13 -4.37
CA GLU A 146 4.87 -4.82 -5.61
C GLU A 146 5.69 -3.94 -6.56
N MET A 147 6.43 -2.96 -6.03
CA MET A 147 7.35 -2.15 -6.85
C MET A 147 8.46 -3.00 -7.46
N LYS A 148 9.02 -3.95 -6.72
CA LYS A 148 10.03 -4.87 -7.26
C LYS A 148 9.45 -5.76 -8.34
N LEU A 149 8.27 -6.32 -8.12
CA LEU A 149 7.54 -7.12 -9.12
C LEU A 149 7.27 -6.28 -10.40
N ALA A 150 6.68 -5.09 -10.25
CA ALA A 150 6.35 -4.21 -11.37
C ALA A 150 7.56 -3.71 -12.17
N THR A 151 8.74 -3.73 -11.58
CA THR A 151 9.99 -3.30 -12.21
C THR A 151 10.91 -4.47 -12.58
N ASN A 152 10.43 -5.69 -12.42
CA ASN A 152 11.21 -6.91 -12.66
C ASN A 152 12.53 -6.91 -11.86
N GLY A 153 12.44 -6.61 -10.55
CA GLY A 153 13.56 -6.59 -9.61
C GLY A 153 14.49 -5.37 -9.69
N ARG A 154 14.20 -4.39 -10.56
CA ARG A 154 15.07 -3.20 -10.73
C ARG A 154 14.91 -2.15 -9.65
N SER A 155 13.75 -2.08 -9.00
CA SER A 155 13.52 -1.19 -7.87
C SER A 155 14.30 -1.64 -6.65
N LYS A 156 14.79 -0.68 -5.88
CA LYS A 156 15.42 -0.92 -4.58
C LYS A 156 14.48 -0.46 -3.48
N VAL A 157 14.34 -1.27 -2.45
CA VAL A 157 13.55 -0.94 -1.26
C VAL A 157 14.50 -0.88 -0.07
N VAL A 158 14.41 0.20 0.70
CA VAL A 158 15.23 0.41 1.89
C VAL A 158 14.32 0.84 3.04
N GLY A 159 14.31 0.08 4.13
CA GLY A 159 13.64 0.43 5.37
C GLY A 159 14.65 0.94 6.40
N VAL A 160 14.35 2.08 7.02
CA VAL A 160 15.20 2.67 8.06
C VAL A 160 14.33 3.03 9.27
N SER A 161 14.70 2.55 10.45
CA SER A 161 13.99 2.85 11.70
C SER A 161 14.87 2.54 12.91
N LEU A 162 14.52 3.13 14.07
CA LEU A 162 15.09 2.73 15.37
C LEU A 162 14.52 1.40 15.87
N LYS A 163 13.33 1.00 15.41
CA LYS A 163 12.67 -0.24 15.78
C LYS A 163 12.71 -1.18 14.57
N ASP A 164 13.24 -2.39 14.74
CA ASP A 164 13.30 -3.43 13.72
C ASP A 164 11.98 -3.62 12.94
N ARG A 165 10.88 -3.81 13.66
CA ARG A 165 9.53 -4.01 13.11
C ARG A 165 8.98 -2.82 12.31
N ALA A 166 9.51 -1.62 12.54
CA ALA A 166 9.08 -0.41 11.84
C ALA A 166 9.84 -0.19 10.52
N SER A 167 10.86 -0.98 10.25
CA SER A 167 11.58 -0.98 8.97
C SER A 167 11.44 -2.29 8.21
N ILE A 168 11.55 -3.43 8.89
CA ILE A 168 11.53 -4.77 8.28
C ILE A 168 10.16 -5.07 7.67
N LEU A 169 9.07 -4.92 8.45
CA LEU A 169 7.72 -5.21 7.95
C LEU A 169 7.30 -4.29 6.78
N PRO A 170 7.53 -2.97 6.82
CA PRO A 170 7.32 -2.09 5.67
C PRO A 170 8.16 -2.40 4.44
N ALA A 171 9.40 -2.84 4.62
CA ALA A 171 10.29 -3.17 3.51
C ALA A 171 9.82 -4.39 2.71
N GLY A 172 9.09 -5.31 3.35
CA GLY A 172 8.53 -6.48 2.70
C GLY A 172 9.48 -7.67 2.65
N GLN A 173 9.12 -8.65 1.81
CA GLN A 173 9.76 -9.98 1.78
C GLN A 173 10.88 -10.10 0.73
N ASN A 174 11.01 -9.13 -0.20
CA ASN A 174 11.94 -9.22 -1.34
C ASN A 174 13.12 -8.27 -1.22
#